data_46459258e8ab3ad501345dbeb31d1611
#
_entry.id   46459258e8ab3ad501345dbeb31d1611
#
_cell.length_a   1.000
_cell.length_b   1.000
_cell.length_c   1.000
_cell.angle_alpha   90.00
_cell.angle_beta   90.00
_cell.angle_gamma   90.00
#
_symmetry.space_group_name_H-M   'P 1'
#
loop_
_entity.id
_entity.type
_entity.pdbx_description
1 polymer ?
#
loop_
_entity_poly.entity_id
_entity_poly.type
_entity_poly.pdbx_seq_one_letter_code
_entity_poly.pdbx_strand_id
1 'polypeptide(L)'
;MLEKLFGPSKTGLEKLFGVSKAGSSIRIELLAGLATFLTMAYITVVNPSILSTEGTGMEFGAVFTATIIAAVVGTLIMGLWANWPVALAPGMGLNAYFTYTVIFADGYSYQQALTAVFVAGVVFIILSVSPARKYIINSIPKSMKLGIGAGIGLFLAIIGLQNAGIIVDNPATLVGLGDVASLPVLLAGLGFIIMAVLSYRKIPGAIVIGILVIAIIAWIIGETELQGVAGSVNNPSHAFQLDFSVIATAGFIGVAFAFLFVDFLDTAGTLTSIANLTGRVGEDGEVEDIDRTLLADSSATVVGALAGTSNTTSYIESGAGIKEGGRTGLTAVTVAVLFAACLFLAPLAQSVPAFATAPALIFIATYFLRNIKDIDWDDVSEYVPAALAAIIMPLTFSIAYGIAIGFVSYVLIKALSGKGRSLNYASIGLAVVSALFFVVSVNS
;
A
#
# COMPACT_ATOMS: atom_id res chain seq x y z
N MET A 1 21.51 0.39 -43.96
CA MET A 1 22.99 0.42 -44.18
C MET A 1 23.71 1.06 -42.99
N LEU A 2 23.14 2.06 -42.30
CA LEU A 2 23.71 2.66 -41.07
C LEU A 2 23.66 1.76 -39.85
N GLU A 3 22.69 0.85 -39.72
CA GLU A 3 22.60 -0.12 -38.64
C GLU A 3 23.69 -1.20 -38.67
N LYS A 4 24.33 -1.45 -39.81
CA LYS A 4 25.43 -2.43 -39.93
C LYS A 4 26.79 -1.86 -39.57
N LEU A 5 26.95 -0.50 -39.52
CA LEU A 5 28.21 0.18 -39.20
C LEU A 5 28.32 0.52 -37.70
N PHE A 6 27.22 0.64 -37.01
CA PHE A 6 27.16 0.80 -35.54
C PHE A 6 26.42 -0.40 -34.98
N GLY A 7 27.07 -1.56 -34.89
CA GLY A 7 26.56 -2.65 -34.09
C GLY A 7 26.15 -2.10 -32.72
N PRO A 8 25.08 -2.64 -32.05
CA PRO A 8 24.55 -2.07 -30.83
C PRO A 8 25.70 -1.93 -29.85
N SER A 9 26.20 -0.70 -29.68
CA SER A 9 27.06 -0.34 -28.57
C SER A 9 26.28 -0.77 -27.35
N LYS A 10 26.65 -1.89 -26.69
CA LYS A 10 26.00 -2.33 -25.46
C LYS A 10 26.25 -1.22 -24.45
N THR A 11 25.32 -0.29 -24.36
CA THR A 11 25.34 0.75 -23.35
C THR A 11 25.49 0.10 -21.98
N GLY A 12 26.04 0.80 -21.00
CA GLY A 12 26.15 0.28 -19.64
C GLY A 12 24.81 -0.22 -19.11
N LEU A 13 23.70 0.46 -19.48
CA LEU A 13 22.32 0.08 -19.13
C LEU A 13 21.91 -1.27 -19.74
N GLU A 14 22.26 -1.53 -21.00
CA GLU A 14 21.98 -2.83 -21.65
C GLU A 14 22.71 -3.99 -20.95
N LYS A 15 23.95 -3.75 -20.50
CA LYS A 15 24.72 -4.78 -19.77
C LYS A 15 24.15 -5.03 -18.38
N LEU A 16 23.64 -3.99 -17.71
CA LEU A 16 23.11 -4.07 -16.35
C LEU A 16 21.75 -4.74 -16.31
N PHE A 17 20.83 -4.34 -17.18
CA PHE A 17 19.42 -4.75 -17.12
C PHE A 17 19.06 -5.85 -18.13
N GLY A 18 19.85 -6.08 -19.16
CA GLY A 18 19.53 -7.06 -20.21
C GLY A 18 18.29 -6.73 -21.02
N VAL A 19 18.04 -5.45 -21.26
CA VAL A 19 16.78 -4.90 -21.84
C VAL A 19 16.38 -5.62 -23.13
N SER A 20 17.35 -5.79 -24.07
CA SER A 20 17.09 -6.47 -25.34
C SER A 20 16.76 -7.96 -25.17
N LYS A 21 17.37 -8.62 -24.16
CA LYS A 21 17.07 -10.03 -23.83
C LYS A 21 15.67 -10.19 -23.29
N ALA A 22 15.17 -9.19 -22.57
CA ALA A 22 13.81 -9.16 -22.03
C ALA A 22 12.75 -8.76 -23.08
N GLY A 23 13.16 -8.57 -24.35
CA GLY A 23 12.24 -8.20 -25.43
C GLY A 23 11.77 -6.74 -25.37
N SER A 24 12.54 -5.84 -24.73
CA SER A 24 12.24 -4.42 -24.58
C SER A 24 13.33 -3.54 -25.23
N SER A 25 13.23 -2.23 -25.06
CA SER A 25 14.24 -1.26 -25.43
C SER A 25 14.37 -0.19 -24.35
N ILE A 26 15.52 0.50 -24.27
CA ILE A 26 15.74 1.56 -23.29
C ILE A 26 14.63 2.62 -23.36
N ARG A 27 14.19 3.00 -24.56
CA ARG A 27 13.10 3.96 -24.74
C ARG A 27 11.78 3.45 -24.15
N ILE A 28 11.45 2.17 -24.39
CA ILE A 28 10.23 1.54 -23.85
C ILE A 28 10.30 1.49 -22.33
N GLU A 29 11.43 1.09 -21.76
CA GLU A 29 11.62 1.03 -20.29
C GLU A 29 11.45 2.41 -19.64
N LEU A 30 12.00 3.49 -20.25
CA LEU A 30 11.83 4.87 -19.76
C LEU A 30 10.37 5.32 -19.82
N LEU A 31 9.66 5.05 -20.93
CA LEU A 31 8.24 5.39 -21.08
C LEU A 31 7.38 4.57 -20.11
N ALA A 32 7.69 3.30 -19.94
CA ALA A 32 7.05 2.42 -18.95
C ALA A 32 7.25 2.92 -17.52
N GLY A 33 8.48 3.38 -17.19
CA GLY A 33 8.76 4.01 -15.90
C GLY A 33 7.96 5.28 -15.69
N LEU A 34 7.85 6.13 -16.71
CA LEU A 34 7.00 7.34 -16.64
C LEU A 34 5.52 6.98 -16.44
N ALA A 35 4.99 5.97 -17.15
CA ALA A 35 3.61 5.52 -16.99
C ALA A 35 3.36 5.00 -15.57
N THR A 36 4.27 4.18 -15.03
CA THR A 36 4.20 3.70 -13.64
C THR A 36 4.23 4.86 -12.66
N PHE A 37 5.21 5.77 -12.80
CA PHE A 37 5.33 6.94 -11.91
C PHE A 37 4.05 7.77 -11.88
N LEU A 38 3.47 8.09 -13.05
CA LEU A 38 2.24 8.88 -13.13
C LEU A 38 1.07 8.22 -12.40
N THR A 39 1.00 6.88 -12.40
CA THR A 39 -0.05 6.16 -11.68
C THR A 39 0.17 6.09 -10.17
N MET A 40 1.43 6.26 -9.70
CA MET A 40 1.81 6.18 -8.29
C MET A 40 2.09 7.53 -7.63
N ALA A 41 2.29 8.60 -8.41
CA ALA A 41 2.76 9.91 -7.90
C ALA A 41 1.83 10.51 -6.83
N TYR A 42 0.55 10.11 -6.80
CA TYR A 42 -0.40 10.54 -5.77
C TYR A 42 0.05 10.20 -4.34
N ILE A 43 0.89 9.17 -4.17
CA ILE A 43 1.36 8.75 -2.84
C ILE A 43 2.24 9.82 -2.17
N THR A 44 2.92 10.65 -2.96
CA THR A 44 3.74 11.77 -2.44
C THR A 44 2.91 12.82 -1.72
N VAL A 45 1.62 12.88 -2.01
CA VAL A 45 0.67 13.78 -1.31
C VAL A 45 -0.14 13.02 -0.29
N VAL A 46 -0.70 11.87 -0.67
CA VAL A 46 -1.66 11.14 0.16
C VAL A 46 -1.01 10.53 1.40
N ASN A 47 0.20 9.95 1.30
CA ASN A 47 0.86 9.39 2.48
C ASN A 47 1.20 10.45 3.53
N PRO A 48 1.86 11.59 3.19
CA PRO A 48 2.07 12.65 4.15
C PRO A 48 0.78 13.20 4.74
N SER A 49 -0.28 13.36 3.93
CA SER A 49 -1.57 13.84 4.44
C SER A 49 -2.19 12.91 5.50
N ILE A 50 -2.01 11.59 5.37
CA ILE A 50 -2.51 10.62 6.34
C ILE A 50 -1.65 10.61 7.59
N LEU A 51 -0.33 10.48 7.46
CA LEU A 51 0.57 10.33 8.60
C LEU A 51 0.73 11.61 9.40
N SER A 52 0.60 12.78 8.78
CA SER A 52 0.66 14.09 9.46
C SER A 52 -0.71 14.63 9.87
N THR A 53 -1.73 13.78 9.96
CA THR A 53 -3.03 14.16 10.53
C THR A 53 -2.82 14.77 11.92
N GLU A 54 -3.55 15.85 12.21
CA GLU A 54 -3.44 16.56 13.49
C GLU A 54 -3.58 15.58 14.67
N GLY A 55 -2.68 15.68 15.63
CA GLY A 55 -2.60 14.77 16.78
C GLY A 55 -1.61 13.60 16.64
N THR A 56 -1.07 13.32 15.45
CA THR A 56 -0.05 12.26 15.29
C THR A 56 1.34 12.67 15.80
N GLY A 57 1.62 13.98 15.87
CA GLY A 57 2.94 14.51 16.17
C GLY A 57 3.93 14.44 14.99
N MET A 58 3.47 14.10 13.78
CA MET A 58 4.30 14.02 12.58
C MET A 58 4.09 15.25 11.68
N GLU A 59 5.19 15.87 11.23
CA GLU A 59 5.16 17.04 10.36
C GLU A 59 5.04 16.61 8.89
N PHE A 60 4.16 17.26 8.12
CA PHE A 60 3.92 16.95 6.70
C PHE A 60 5.21 16.93 5.87
N GLY A 61 6.06 17.97 6.01
CA GLY A 61 7.29 18.11 5.23
C GLY A 61 8.30 16.99 5.52
N ALA A 62 8.41 16.58 6.78
CA ALA A 62 9.29 15.48 7.18
C ALA A 62 8.78 14.14 6.65
N VAL A 63 7.48 13.86 6.77
CA VAL A 63 6.85 12.65 6.23
C VAL A 63 6.91 12.63 4.70
N PHE A 64 6.73 13.78 4.03
CA PHE A 64 6.88 13.90 2.58
C PHE A 64 8.28 13.46 2.12
N THR A 65 9.31 13.99 2.77
CA THR A 65 10.70 13.60 2.47
C THR A 65 10.95 12.12 2.76
N ALA A 66 10.50 11.62 3.92
CA ALA A 66 10.58 10.21 4.28
C ALA A 66 9.88 9.28 3.27
N THR A 67 8.69 9.67 2.81
CA THR A 67 7.93 8.96 1.77
C THR A 67 8.74 8.80 0.49
N ILE A 68 9.35 9.88 0.03
CA ILE A 68 10.14 9.87 -1.20
C ILE A 68 11.42 9.06 -1.01
N ILE A 69 12.14 9.22 0.11
CA ILE A 69 13.33 8.42 0.42
C ILE A 69 13.00 6.93 0.39
N ALA A 70 11.93 6.52 1.08
CA ALA A 70 11.50 5.14 1.12
C ALA A 70 11.14 4.60 -0.28
N ALA A 71 10.37 5.38 -1.06
CA ALA A 71 10.01 5.02 -2.42
C ALA A 71 11.23 4.90 -3.34
N VAL A 72 12.15 5.87 -3.28
CA VAL A 72 13.38 5.87 -4.09
C VAL A 72 14.26 4.67 -3.74
N VAL A 73 14.58 4.49 -2.45
CA VAL A 73 15.50 3.43 -2.02
C VAL A 73 14.89 2.05 -2.28
N GLY A 74 13.64 1.83 -1.90
CA GLY A 74 12.95 0.56 -2.13
C GLY A 74 12.85 0.22 -3.61
N THR A 75 12.47 1.18 -4.45
CA THR A 75 12.37 1.00 -5.91
C THR A 75 13.75 0.77 -6.55
N LEU A 76 14.81 1.44 -6.07
CA LEU A 76 16.17 1.17 -6.54
C LEU A 76 16.65 -0.23 -6.17
N ILE A 77 16.38 -0.71 -4.96
CA ILE A 77 16.72 -2.09 -4.56
C ILE A 77 15.98 -3.07 -5.49
N MET A 78 14.70 -2.87 -5.73
CA MET A 78 13.90 -3.71 -6.63
C MET A 78 14.43 -3.67 -8.07
N GLY A 79 14.76 -2.49 -8.58
CA GLY A 79 15.24 -2.31 -9.96
C GLY A 79 16.65 -2.80 -10.19
N LEU A 80 17.59 -2.45 -9.29
CA LEU A 80 19.01 -2.74 -9.49
C LEU A 80 19.40 -4.16 -9.07
N TRP A 81 18.80 -4.68 -8.01
CA TRP A 81 19.16 -5.98 -7.46
C TRP A 81 18.24 -7.11 -7.92
N ALA A 82 16.92 -6.94 -7.85
CA ALA A 82 15.97 -7.94 -8.33
C ALA A 82 15.76 -7.88 -9.84
N ASN A 83 16.07 -6.75 -10.51
CA ASN A 83 15.84 -6.50 -11.92
C ASN A 83 14.37 -6.71 -12.35
N TRP A 84 13.44 -6.23 -11.51
CA TRP A 84 12.01 -6.30 -11.76
C TRP A 84 11.44 -4.91 -12.09
N PRO A 85 10.46 -4.82 -13.01
CA PRO A 85 9.81 -3.55 -13.39
C PRO A 85 8.75 -3.13 -12.37
N VAL A 86 9.07 -3.17 -11.08
CA VAL A 86 8.15 -2.91 -9.96
C VAL A 86 8.65 -1.72 -9.16
N ALA A 87 7.79 -0.76 -8.96
CA ALA A 87 8.04 0.38 -8.09
C ALA A 87 7.43 0.14 -6.70
N LEU A 88 8.08 0.69 -5.69
CA LEU A 88 7.71 0.60 -4.30
C LEU A 88 7.40 1.99 -3.74
N ALA A 89 6.46 2.05 -2.83
CA ALA A 89 6.15 3.26 -2.07
C ALA A 89 5.39 2.88 -0.78
N PRO A 90 5.18 3.81 0.17
CA PRO A 90 4.38 3.53 1.35
C PRO A 90 2.99 3.00 1.03
N GLY A 91 2.61 1.87 1.67
CA GLY A 91 1.38 1.12 1.38
C GLY A 91 0.13 1.79 1.95
N MET A 92 -0.85 2.10 1.10
CA MET A 92 -2.03 2.92 1.46
C MET A 92 -2.85 2.35 2.63
N GLY A 93 -3.11 1.04 2.64
CA GLY A 93 -3.88 0.40 3.71
C GLY A 93 -3.17 0.49 5.06
N LEU A 94 -1.87 0.25 5.06
CA LEU A 94 -1.06 0.27 6.28
C LEU A 94 -0.71 1.69 6.74
N ASN A 95 -0.68 2.69 5.86
CA ASN A 95 -0.58 4.10 6.24
C ASN A 95 -1.78 4.52 7.09
N ALA A 96 -2.97 4.15 6.66
CA ALA A 96 -4.20 4.41 7.38
C ALA A 96 -4.25 3.64 8.72
N TYR A 97 -3.83 2.38 8.73
CA TYR A 97 -3.70 1.58 9.94
C TYR A 97 -2.70 2.20 10.93
N PHE A 98 -1.55 2.68 10.46
CA PHE A 98 -0.54 3.38 11.24
C PHE A 98 -1.14 4.57 12.00
N THR A 99 -1.87 5.42 11.29
CA THR A 99 -2.42 6.67 11.84
C THR A 99 -3.66 6.43 12.66
N TYR A 100 -4.69 5.84 12.05
CA TYR A 100 -6.03 5.82 12.65
C TYR A 100 -6.18 4.71 13.70
N THR A 101 -5.52 3.57 13.50
CA THR A 101 -5.58 2.49 14.48
C THR A 101 -4.47 2.64 15.52
N VAL A 102 -3.20 2.56 15.09
CA VAL A 102 -2.09 2.43 16.02
C VAL A 102 -1.89 3.69 16.84
N ILE A 103 -1.95 4.88 16.23
CA ILE A 103 -1.77 6.14 16.98
C ILE A 103 -3.06 6.56 17.66
N PHE A 104 -4.19 6.67 16.93
CA PHE A 104 -5.39 7.29 17.50
C PHE A 104 -6.25 6.32 18.32
N ALA A 105 -6.47 5.08 17.85
CA ALA A 105 -7.32 4.14 18.57
C ALA A 105 -6.56 3.40 19.68
N ASP A 106 -5.33 2.93 19.41
CA ASP A 106 -4.53 2.15 20.35
C ASP A 106 -3.64 3.03 21.24
N GLY A 107 -3.52 4.35 20.94
CA GLY A 107 -2.81 5.34 21.78
C GLY A 107 -1.29 5.27 21.74
N TYR A 108 -0.69 4.59 20.78
CA TYR A 108 0.76 4.56 20.61
C TYR A 108 1.30 5.88 20.06
N SER A 109 2.52 6.23 20.47
CA SER A 109 3.25 7.34 19.82
C SER A 109 3.66 6.96 18.41
N TYR A 110 3.93 7.97 17.55
CA TYR A 110 4.43 7.67 16.20
C TYR A 110 5.78 6.93 16.22
N GLN A 111 6.63 7.18 17.23
CA GLN A 111 7.90 6.47 17.40
C GLN A 111 7.68 4.97 17.67
N GLN A 112 6.68 4.64 18.48
CA GLN A 112 6.30 3.25 18.75
C GLN A 112 5.67 2.61 17.53
N ALA A 113 4.83 3.34 16.77
CA ALA A 113 4.28 2.88 15.50
C ALA A 113 5.37 2.63 14.44
N LEU A 114 6.36 3.54 14.31
CA LEU A 114 7.53 3.32 13.44
C LEU A 114 8.34 2.09 13.88
N THR A 115 8.47 1.86 15.20
CA THR A 115 9.14 0.67 15.73
C THR A 115 8.39 -0.60 15.37
N ALA A 116 7.04 -0.59 15.39
CA ALA A 116 6.25 -1.73 14.98
C ALA A 116 6.44 -2.06 13.48
N VAL A 117 6.48 -1.04 12.62
CA VAL A 117 6.78 -1.19 11.18
C VAL A 117 8.20 -1.73 10.99
N PHE A 118 9.18 -1.19 11.74
CA PHE A 118 10.56 -1.65 11.67
C PHE A 118 10.69 -3.13 12.06
N VAL A 119 10.09 -3.54 13.18
CA VAL A 119 10.10 -4.93 13.65
C VAL A 119 9.40 -5.83 12.63
N ALA A 120 8.25 -5.42 12.09
CA ALA A 120 7.56 -6.14 11.04
C ALA A 120 8.44 -6.34 9.80
N GLY A 121 9.12 -5.28 9.34
CA GLY A 121 10.05 -5.34 8.20
C GLY A 121 11.24 -6.28 8.44
N VAL A 122 11.85 -6.25 9.64
CA VAL A 122 12.94 -7.16 10.00
C VAL A 122 12.46 -8.62 10.03
N VAL A 123 11.30 -8.89 10.62
CA VAL A 123 10.72 -10.25 10.60
C VAL A 123 10.36 -10.67 9.18
N PHE A 124 9.90 -9.74 8.33
CA PHE A 124 9.62 -10.01 6.93
C PHE A 124 10.91 -10.36 6.15
N ILE A 125 12.04 -9.69 6.41
CA ILE A 125 13.34 -10.07 5.84
C ILE A 125 13.69 -11.51 6.22
N ILE A 126 13.57 -11.87 7.50
CA ILE A 126 13.85 -13.23 7.99
C ILE A 126 12.95 -14.26 7.29
N LEU A 127 11.66 -13.95 7.16
CA LEU A 127 10.71 -14.83 6.45
C LEU A 127 11.09 -14.96 4.97
N SER A 128 11.49 -13.87 4.32
CA SER A 128 11.82 -13.85 2.88
C SER A 128 13.00 -14.73 2.52
N VAL A 129 13.98 -14.88 3.41
CA VAL A 129 15.13 -15.79 3.21
C VAL A 129 14.84 -17.23 3.66
N SER A 130 13.75 -17.46 4.39
CA SER A 130 13.43 -18.76 4.95
C SER A 130 12.54 -19.57 4.01
N PRO A 131 12.63 -20.93 4.05
CA PRO A 131 11.71 -21.81 3.31
C PRO A 131 10.24 -21.64 3.75
N ALA A 132 10.00 -21.11 4.95
CA ALA A 132 8.67 -20.93 5.54
C ALA A 132 7.76 -20.03 4.69
N ARG A 133 8.31 -19.07 3.93
CA ARG A 133 7.53 -18.15 3.09
C ARG A 133 6.61 -18.86 2.10
N LYS A 134 7.12 -19.88 1.35
CA LYS A 134 6.32 -20.66 0.39
C LYS A 134 5.15 -21.35 1.11
N TYR A 135 5.44 -21.91 2.27
CA TYR A 135 4.43 -22.56 3.09
C TYR A 135 3.36 -21.58 3.54
N ILE A 136 3.75 -20.40 4.05
CA ILE A 136 2.80 -19.40 4.54
C ILE A 136 1.93 -18.88 3.40
N ILE A 137 2.52 -18.45 2.26
CA ILE A 137 1.78 -17.92 1.11
C ILE A 137 0.73 -18.94 0.62
N ASN A 138 1.12 -20.20 0.49
CA ASN A 138 0.24 -21.25 -0.04
C ASN A 138 -0.78 -21.76 0.99
N SER A 139 -0.53 -21.55 2.28
CA SER A 139 -1.38 -22.06 3.35
C SER A 139 -2.51 -21.11 3.74
N ILE A 140 -2.44 -19.81 3.36
CA ILE A 140 -3.53 -18.88 3.65
C ILE A 140 -4.67 -19.12 2.67
N PRO A 141 -5.90 -19.39 3.18
CA PRO A 141 -7.05 -19.63 2.32
C PRO A 141 -7.32 -18.47 1.37
N LYS A 142 -7.71 -18.79 0.14
CA LYS A 142 -7.97 -17.76 -0.90
C LYS A 142 -9.08 -16.81 -0.45
N SER A 143 -10.15 -17.31 0.12
CA SER A 143 -11.26 -16.53 0.64
C SER A 143 -10.81 -15.52 1.71
N MET A 144 -9.91 -15.93 2.61
CA MET A 144 -9.36 -15.05 3.63
C MET A 144 -8.49 -13.92 3.04
N LYS A 145 -7.63 -14.25 2.06
CA LYS A 145 -6.85 -13.21 1.34
C LYS A 145 -7.75 -12.17 0.70
N LEU A 146 -8.81 -12.61 0.04
CA LEU A 146 -9.78 -11.74 -0.65
C LEU A 146 -10.61 -10.92 0.35
N GLY A 147 -11.05 -11.54 1.44
CA GLY A 147 -11.80 -10.88 2.51
C GLY A 147 -10.98 -9.80 3.22
N ILE A 148 -9.71 -10.08 3.54
CA ILE A 148 -8.78 -9.13 4.13
C ILE A 148 -8.54 -7.95 3.17
N GLY A 149 -8.28 -8.23 1.88
CA GLY A 149 -8.14 -7.18 0.88
C GLY A 149 -9.38 -6.29 0.80
N ALA A 150 -10.56 -6.89 0.75
CA ALA A 150 -11.83 -6.15 0.75
C ALA A 150 -12.00 -5.29 2.01
N GLY A 151 -11.62 -5.82 3.19
CA GLY A 151 -11.66 -5.09 4.46
C GLY A 151 -10.75 -3.87 4.47
N ILE A 152 -9.54 -4.01 3.95
CA ILE A 152 -8.61 -2.87 3.76
C ILE A 152 -9.23 -1.83 2.83
N GLY A 153 -9.87 -2.27 1.73
CA GLY A 153 -10.58 -1.37 0.83
C GLY A 153 -11.70 -0.61 1.53
N LEU A 154 -12.57 -1.29 2.28
CA LEU A 154 -13.64 -0.66 3.06
C LEU A 154 -13.11 0.28 4.14
N PHE A 155 -11.99 -0.08 4.77
CA PHE A 155 -11.29 0.77 5.75
C PHE A 155 -10.77 2.07 5.11
N LEU A 156 -10.18 2.00 3.91
CA LEU A 156 -9.81 3.19 3.15
C LEU A 156 -11.02 4.03 2.73
N ALA A 157 -12.12 3.36 2.36
CA ALA A 157 -13.34 4.06 1.96
C ALA A 157 -13.94 4.88 3.09
N ILE A 158 -14.05 4.34 4.31
CA ILE A 158 -14.60 5.08 5.46
C ILE A 158 -13.73 6.29 5.80
N ILE A 159 -12.40 6.14 5.79
CA ILE A 159 -11.46 7.25 6.01
C ILE A 159 -11.60 8.31 4.93
N GLY A 160 -11.67 7.90 3.66
CA GLY A 160 -11.87 8.82 2.55
C GLY A 160 -13.20 9.58 2.65
N LEU A 161 -14.28 8.90 3.03
CA LEU A 161 -15.58 9.53 3.23
C LEU A 161 -15.60 10.52 4.41
N GLN A 162 -14.86 10.22 5.50
CA GLN A 162 -14.68 11.13 6.63
C GLN A 162 -13.85 12.36 6.24
N ASN A 163 -12.69 12.14 5.58
CA ASN A 163 -11.83 13.25 5.15
C ASN A 163 -12.49 14.15 4.09
N ALA A 164 -13.43 13.59 3.31
CA ALA A 164 -14.27 14.37 2.40
C ALA A 164 -15.40 15.13 3.11
N GLY A 165 -15.71 14.84 4.38
CA GLY A 165 -16.86 15.37 5.09
C GLY A 165 -18.20 14.78 4.64
N ILE A 166 -18.19 13.70 3.86
CA ILE A 166 -19.41 13.01 3.40
C ILE A 166 -20.08 12.26 4.55
N ILE A 167 -19.27 11.62 5.40
CA ILE A 167 -19.73 11.03 6.66
C ILE A 167 -19.09 11.76 7.83
N VAL A 168 -19.88 11.90 8.89
CA VAL A 168 -19.48 12.58 10.12
C VAL A 168 -19.88 11.74 11.33
N ASP A 169 -19.31 12.07 12.49
CA ASP A 169 -19.68 11.43 13.74
C ASP A 169 -21.16 11.66 14.08
N ASN A 170 -21.83 10.61 14.57
CA ASN A 170 -23.22 10.66 15.02
C ASN A 170 -23.38 9.76 16.25
N PRO A 171 -23.65 10.32 17.44
CA PRO A 171 -23.75 9.55 18.68
C PRO A 171 -24.82 8.43 18.67
N ALA A 172 -25.85 8.55 17.82
CA ALA A 172 -26.93 7.56 17.77
C ALA A 172 -26.64 6.39 16.83
N THR A 173 -25.92 6.65 15.73
CA THR A 173 -25.69 5.66 14.66
C THR A 173 -24.22 5.42 14.38
N LEU A 174 -23.30 5.96 15.19
CA LEU A 174 -21.85 6.01 15.07
C LEU A 174 -21.37 6.89 13.91
N VAL A 175 -22.02 6.81 12.75
CA VAL A 175 -21.74 7.65 11.59
C VAL A 175 -23.05 8.18 11.01
N GLY A 176 -23.02 9.41 10.51
CA GLY A 176 -24.14 10.07 9.85
C GLY A 176 -23.70 10.74 8.54
N LEU A 177 -24.68 11.17 7.75
CA LEU A 177 -24.42 11.97 6.55
C LEU A 177 -24.02 13.39 6.97
N GLY A 178 -22.89 13.88 6.45
CA GLY A 178 -22.45 15.26 6.63
C GLY A 178 -23.25 16.27 5.78
N ASP A 179 -22.79 17.51 5.77
CA ASP A 179 -23.37 18.54 4.90
C ASP A 179 -22.93 18.32 3.45
N VAL A 180 -23.75 17.57 2.71
CA VAL A 180 -23.49 17.24 1.29
C VAL A 180 -23.58 18.46 0.36
N ALA A 181 -24.10 19.59 0.82
CA ALA A 181 -24.15 20.83 0.06
C ALA A 181 -22.87 21.68 0.29
N SER A 182 -22.04 21.33 1.25
CA SER A 182 -20.81 22.06 1.51
C SER A 182 -19.83 21.96 0.33
N LEU A 183 -19.09 23.03 0.09
CA LEU A 183 -18.15 23.12 -1.04
C LEU A 183 -17.08 22.03 -1.01
N PRO A 184 -16.43 21.69 0.12
CA PRO A 184 -15.47 20.59 0.19
C PRO A 184 -16.07 19.25 -0.24
N VAL A 185 -17.30 18.91 0.18
CA VAL A 185 -17.98 17.66 -0.20
C VAL A 185 -18.27 17.62 -1.70
N LEU A 186 -18.76 18.72 -2.27
CA LEU A 186 -19.05 18.82 -3.70
C LEU A 186 -17.78 18.68 -4.53
N LEU A 187 -16.67 19.31 -4.10
CA LEU A 187 -15.38 19.22 -4.76
C LEU A 187 -14.82 17.79 -4.64
N ALA A 188 -14.94 17.14 -3.49
CA ALA A 188 -14.55 15.75 -3.33
C ALA A 188 -15.34 14.82 -4.27
N GLY A 189 -16.66 15.00 -4.35
CA GLY A 189 -17.51 14.27 -5.29
C GLY A 189 -17.11 14.48 -6.76
N LEU A 190 -16.82 15.72 -7.14
CA LEU A 190 -16.31 16.05 -8.48
C LEU A 190 -14.96 15.36 -8.74
N GLY A 191 -14.03 15.39 -7.77
CA GLY A 191 -12.73 14.73 -7.86
C GLY A 191 -12.86 13.23 -8.09
N PHE A 192 -13.76 12.56 -7.36
CA PHE A 192 -14.05 11.14 -7.56
C PHE A 192 -14.55 10.84 -8.98
N ILE A 193 -15.48 11.65 -9.49
CA ILE A 193 -16.02 11.50 -10.85
C ILE A 193 -14.91 11.68 -11.90
N ILE A 194 -14.06 12.71 -11.74
CA ILE A 194 -12.93 12.96 -12.65
C ILE A 194 -11.99 11.76 -12.66
N MET A 195 -11.58 11.25 -11.50
CA MET A 195 -10.71 10.07 -11.38
C MET A 195 -11.32 8.85 -12.07
N ALA A 196 -12.62 8.60 -11.86
CA ALA A 196 -13.34 7.48 -12.47
C ALA A 196 -13.40 7.60 -14.00
N VAL A 197 -13.72 8.78 -14.53
CA VAL A 197 -13.79 9.03 -15.99
C VAL A 197 -12.41 8.91 -16.64
N LEU A 198 -11.36 9.49 -16.03
CA LEU A 198 -10.01 9.38 -16.56
C LEU A 198 -9.50 7.95 -16.53
N SER A 199 -9.80 7.21 -15.46
CA SER A 199 -9.47 5.79 -15.34
C SER A 199 -10.22 4.94 -16.38
N TYR A 200 -11.51 5.20 -16.62
CA TYR A 200 -12.27 4.55 -17.69
C TYR A 200 -11.65 4.80 -19.05
N ARG A 201 -11.15 6.01 -19.30
CA ARG A 201 -10.43 6.38 -20.53
C ARG A 201 -8.99 5.86 -20.58
N LYS A 202 -8.55 5.12 -19.56
CA LYS A 202 -7.21 4.55 -19.45
C LYS A 202 -6.10 5.61 -19.48
N ILE A 203 -6.37 6.81 -18.97
CA ILE A 203 -5.38 7.89 -18.88
C ILE A 203 -4.45 7.60 -17.70
N PRO A 204 -3.13 7.46 -17.92
CA PRO A 204 -2.16 7.28 -16.85
C PRO A 204 -2.20 8.47 -15.88
N GLY A 205 -2.11 8.22 -14.57
CA GLY A 205 -2.15 9.30 -13.58
C GLY A 205 -3.54 9.85 -13.27
N ALA A 206 -4.64 9.12 -13.62
CA ALA A 206 -6.01 9.55 -13.36
C ALA A 206 -6.22 10.08 -11.93
N ILE A 207 -5.62 9.43 -10.93
CA ILE A 207 -5.73 9.82 -9.51
C ILE A 207 -5.01 11.15 -9.27
N VAL A 208 -3.76 11.27 -9.67
CA VAL A 208 -2.96 12.49 -9.50
C VAL A 208 -3.61 13.67 -10.23
N ILE A 209 -4.10 13.45 -11.45
CA ILE A 209 -4.79 14.49 -12.22
C ILE A 209 -6.05 14.93 -11.49
N GLY A 210 -6.84 14.00 -10.97
CA GLY A 210 -8.03 14.31 -10.19
C GLY A 210 -7.72 15.14 -8.95
N ILE A 211 -6.69 14.77 -8.18
CA ILE A 211 -6.23 15.52 -7.01
C ILE A 211 -5.83 16.95 -7.42
N LEU A 212 -4.99 17.09 -8.45
CA LEU A 212 -4.49 18.39 -8.89
C LEU A 212 -5.61 19.29 -9.44
N VAL A 213 -6.56 18.75 -10.19
CA VAL A 213 -7.71 19.52 -10.69
C VAL A 213 -8.52 20.09 -9.52
N ILE A 214 -8.82 19.29 -8.50
CA ILE A 214 -9.57 19.78 -7.34
C ILE A 214 -8.76 20.78 -6.53
N ALA A 215 -7.46 20.55 -6.33
CA ALA A 215 -6.59 21.49 -5.64
C ALA A 215 -6.52 22.85 -6.39
N ILE A 216 -6.36 22.83 -7.72
CA ILE A 216 -6.34 24.05 -8.54
C ILE A 216 -7.68 24.80 -8.43
N ILE A 217 -8.81 24.09 -8.49
CA ILE A 217 -10.11 24.73 -8.29
C ILE A 217 -10.19 25.38 -6.91
N ALA A 218 -9.78 24.67 -5.84
CA ALA A 218 -9.76 25.19 -4.48
C ALA A 218 -8.90 26.45 -4.32
N TRP A 219 -7.73 26.51 -4.97
CA TRP A 219 -6.87 27.70 -4.98
C TRP A 219 -7.51 28.87 -5.73
N ILE A 220 -8.13 28.64 -6.90
CA ILE A 220 -8.77 29.70 -7.70
C ILE A 220 -9.95 30.34 -6.95
N ILE A 221 -10.74 29.53 -6.22
CA ILE A 221 -11.91 30.05 -5.47
C ILE A 221 -11.54 30.57 -4.09
N GLY A 222 -10.26 30.47 -3.67
CA GLY A 222 -9.76 30.97 -2.38
C GLY A 222 -10.12 30.10 -1.18
N GLU A 223 -10.50 28.83 -1.38
CA GLU A 223 -10.77 27.88 -0.30
C GLU A 223 -9.48 27.46 0.41
N THR A 224 -8.37 27.42 -0.32
CA THR A 224 -7.03 27.13 0.20
C THR A 224 -5.99 27.98 -0.52
N GLU A 225 -4.82 28.17 0.10
CA GLU A 225 -3.72 28.95 -0.46
C GLU A 225 -2.62 28.06 -1.05
N LEU A 226 -2.12 28.46 -2.23
CA LEU A 226 -0.94 27.83 -2.82
C LEU A 226 0.32 28.36 -2.11
N GLN A 227 0.99 27.51 -1.33
CA GLN A 227 2.22 27.88 -0.61
C GLN A 227 3.46 27.97 -1.51
N GLY A 228 3.38 27.45 -2.73
CA GLY A 228 4.43 27.47 -3.74
C GLY A 228 4.45 26.18 -4.54
N VAL A 229 5.23 26.17 -5.64
CA VAL A 229 5.35 24.97 -6.48
C VAL A 229 6.58 24.15 -6.10
N ALA A 230 7.69 24.82 -5.82
CA ALA A 230 8.95 24.16 -5.49
C ALA A 230 9.65 24.88 -4.31
N GLY A 231 10.43 24.12 -3.55
CA GLY A 231 11.18 24.63 -2.41
C GLY A 231 12.41 23.79 -2.10
N SER A 232 13.06 24.09 -0.97
CA SER A 232 14.16 23.27 -0.46
C SER A 232 13.62 21.91 0.04
N VAL A 233 14.49 20.91 0.04
CA VAL A 233 14.17 19.60 0.63
C VAL A 233 13.98 19.76 2.13
N ASN A 234 12.86 19.28 2.65
CA ASN A 234 12.59 19.31 4.09
C ASN A 234 13.48 18.32 4.83
N ASN A 235 13.84 18.67 6.05
CA ASN A 235 14.59 17.77 6.93
C ASN A 235 13.69 16.57 7.33
N PRO A 236 14.11 15.32 7.14
CA PRO A 236 13.38 14.15 7.63
C PRO A 236 13.54 14.02 9.16
N SER A 237 12.93 14.92 9.92
CA SER A 237 13.08 15.04 11.37
C SER A 237 12.62 13.80 12.14
N HIS A 238 11.82 12.94 11.52
CA HIS A 238 11.34 11.68 12.10
C HIS A 238 12.25 10.48 11.80
N ALA A 239 13.34 10.70 11.04
CA ALA A 239 14.28 9.62 10.72
C ALA A 239 14.96 9.09 11.97
N PHE A 240 15.07 7.76 12.06
CA PHE A 240 15.68 7.01 13.17
C PHE A 240 15.04 7.23 14.55
N GLN A 241 13.84 7.80 14.61
CA GLN A 241 13.11 8.01 15.86
C GLN A 241 12.29 6.77 16.22
N LEU A 242 12.97 5.69 16.62
CA LEU A 242 12.33 4.45 17.07
C LEU A 242 12.26 4.41 18.60
N ASP A 243 11.12 3.96 19.13
CA ASP A 243 10.92 3.73 20.57
C ASP A 243 10.57 2.27 20.85
N PHE A 244 11.51 1.55 21.44
CA PHE A 244 11.39 0.12 21.76
C PHE A 244 10.80 -0.14 23.14
N SER A 245 10.37 0.89 23.88
CA SER A 245 9.90 0.76 25.27
C SER A 245 8.74 -0.22 25.44
N VAL A 246 7.90 -0.37 24.40
CA VAL A 246 6.68 -1.20 24.41
C VAL A 246 6.84 -2.54 23.69
N ILE A 247 8.02 -2.89 23.20
CA ILE A 247 8.26 -4.07 22.34
C ILE A 247 7.80 -5.40 22.95
N ALA A 248 7.87 -5.52 24.27
CA ALA A 248 7.48 -6.72 25.00
C ALA A 248 5.99 -6.77 25.37
N THR A 249 5.22 -5.73 25.07
CA THR A 249 3.79 -5.72 25.33
C THR A 249 3.05 -6.55 24.29
N ALA A 250 2.01 -7.26 24.72
CA ALA A 250 1.26 -8.11 23.80
C ALA A 250 0.46 -7.28 22.78
N GLY A 251 0.00 -6.07 23.14
CA GLY A 251 -0.62 -5.13 22.20
C GLY A 251 0.33 -4.75 21.07
N PHE A 252 1.59 -4.38 21.40
CA PHE A 252 2.61 -4.07 20.40
C PHE A 252 2.90 -5.25 19.47
N ILE A 253 3.01 -6.48 20.02
CA ILE A 253 3.22 -7.68 19.20
C ILE A 253 2.06 -7.89 18.21
N GLY A 254 0.82 -7.64 18.63
CA GLY A 254 -0.36 -7.68 17.75
C GLY A 254 -0.30 -6.64 16.63
N VAL A 255 0.09 -5.41 16.96
CA VAL A 255 0.28 -4.33 15.97
C VAL A 255 1.38 -4.68 14.96
N ALA A 256 2.56 -5.12 15.43
CA ALA A 256 3.66 -5.52 14.56
C ALA A 256 3.30 -6.74 13.68
N PHE A 257 2.55 -7.70 14.25
CA PHE A 257 2.02 -8.83 13.49
C PHE A 257 1.05 -8.39 12.38
N ALA A 258 0.16 -7.44 12.65
CA ALA A 258 -0.76 -6.93 11.64
C ALA A 258 -0.02 -6.22 10.49
N PHE A 259 0.98 -5.38 10.81
CA PHE A 259 1.85 -4.78 9.79
C PHE A 259 2.54 -5.86 8.94
N LEU A 260 3.20 -6.82 9.57
CA LEU A 260 3.88 -7.92 8.89
C LEU A 260 2.94 -8.70 7.98
N PHE A 261 1.81 -9.11 8.53
CA PHE A 261 0.89 -10.02 7.84
C PHE A 261 0.25 -9.37 6.61
N VAL A 262 -0.20 -8.12 6.75
CA VAL A 262 -0.80 -7.37 5.65
C VAL A 262 0.24 -7.05 4.59
N ASP A 263 1.41 -6.56 4.98
CA ASP A 263 2.51 -6.24 4.05
C ASP A 263 2.94 -7.46 3.24
N PHE A 264 3.12 -8.59 3.92
CA PHE A 264 3.47 -9.85 3.29
C PHE A 264 2.41 -10.34 2.29
N LEU A 265 1.10 -10.23 2.62
CA LEU A 265 0.02 -10.63 1.73
C LEU A 265 -0.11 -9.71 0.51
N ASP A 266 -0.02 -8.41 0.72
CA ASP A 266 -0.14 -7.40 -0.33
C ASP A 266 1.01 -7.56 -1.33
N THR A 267 2.23 -7.65 -0.84
CA THR A 267 3.42 -7.91 -1.65
C THR A 267 3.32 -9.20 -2.43
N ALA A 268 2.96 -10.32 -1.78
CA ALA A 268 2.84 -11.61 -2.45
C ALA A 268 1.77 -11.59 -3.56
N GLY A 269 0.64 -10.93 -3.32
CA GLY A 269 -0.44 -10.75 -4.29
C GLY A 269 0.00 -9.89 -5.49
N THR A 270 0.62 -8.76 -5.21
CA THR A 270 1.13 -7.83 -6.22
C THR A 270 2.21 -8.47 -7.08
N LEU A 271 3.24 -9.08 -6.48
CA LEU A 271 4.33 -9.72 -7.21
C LEU A 271 3.84 -10.89 -8.07
N THR A 272 2.91 -11.70 -7.56
CA THR A 272 2.29 -12.78 -8.35
C THR A 272 1.52 -12.23 -9.55
N SER A 273 0.76 -11.17 -9.36
CA SER A 273 0.01 -10.51 -10.46
C SER A 273 0.96 -9.96 -11.52
N ILE A 274 2.05 -9.33 -11.10
CA ILE A 274 3.07 -8.79 -12.00
C ILE A 274 3.85 -9.90 -12.71
N ALA A 275 4.16 -11.00 -12.01
CA ALA A 275 4.79 -12.16 -12.62
C ALA A 275 3.95 -12.73 -13.78
N ASN A 276 2.64 -12.84 -13.58
CA ASN A 276 1.71 -13.25 -14.64
C ASN A 276 1.70 -12.26 -15.82
N LEU A 277 1.73 -10.96 -15.57
CA LEU A 277 1.74 -9.94 -16.63
C LEU A 277 3.05 -9.90 -17.41
N THR A 278 4.16 -10.29 -16.79
CA THR A 278 5.50 -10.27 -17.39
C THR A 278 5.95 -11.61 -17.92
N GLY A 279 5.16 -12.68 -17.71
CA GLY A 279 5.50 -14.05 -18.12
C GLY A 279 6.61 -14.67 -17.26
N ARG A 280 6.80 -14.21 -16.02
CA ARG A 280 7.80 -14.71 -15.06
C ARG A 280 7.23 -15.77 -14.11
N VAL A 281 6.24 -16.52 -14.58
CA VAL A 281 5.70 -17.70 -13.88
C VAL A 281 6.16 -18.92 -14.63
N GLY A 282 6.91 -19.81 -13.95
CA GLY A 282 7.39 -21.07 -14.50
C GLY A 282 6.23 -22.07 -14.77
N GLU A 283 6.53 -23.15 -15.48
CA GLU A 283 5.57 -24.23 -15.75
C GLU A 283 5.12 -24.93 -14.46
N ASP A 284 5.92 -24.86 -13.40
CA ASP A 284 5.62 -25.34 -12.06
C ASP A 284 4.72 -24.39 -11.25
N GLY A 285 4.36 -23.22 -11.81
CA GLY A 285 3.59 -22.18 -11.16
C GLY A 285 4.42 -21.32 -10.18
N GLU A 286 5.74 -21.52 -10.07
CA GLU A 286 6.61 -20.69 -9.25
C GLU A 286 6.96 -19.37 -9.96
N VAL A 287 7.06 -18.31 -9.18
CA VAL A 287 7.48 -16.98 -9.67
C VAL A 287 8.99 -16.90 -9.69
N GLU A 288 9.58 -16.53 -10.84
CA GLU A 288 11.02 -16.32 -10.99
C GLU A 288 11.52 -15.25 -10.01
N ASP A 289 12.68 -15.50 -9.41
CA ASP A 289 13.38 -14.55 -8.51
C ASP A 289 12.50 -13.98 -7.38
N ILE A 290 11.43 -14.67 -6.97
CA ILE A 290 10.53 -14.22 -5.90
C ILE A 290 11.29 -13.90 -4.61
N ASP A 291 12.38 -14.60 -4.34
CA ASP A 291 13.23 -14.39 -3.17
C ASP A 291 13.85 -13.01 -3.14
N ARG A 292 14.35 -12.56 -4.29
CA ARG A 292 14.99 -11.25 -4.42
C ARG A 292 13.93 -10.14 -4.33
N THR A 293 12.77 -10.36 -4.93
CA THR A 293 11.70 -9.35 -4.90
C THR A 293 11.12 -9.18 -3.50
N LEU A 294 10.89 -10.28 -2.75
CA LEU A 294 10.43 -10.22 -1.37
C LEU A 294 11.48 -9.58 -0.44
N LEU A 295 12.78 -9.87 -0.65
CA LEU A 295 13.85 -9.20 0.10
C LEU A 295 13.94 -7.71 -0.24
N ALA A 296 13.75 -7.31 -1.50
CA ALA A 296 13.72 -5.92 -1.89
C ALA A 296 12.56 -5.18 -1.19
N ASP A 297 11.39 -5.77 -1.17
CA ASP A 297 10.18 -5.23 -0.55
C ASP A 297 10.32 -5.11 0.98
N SER A 298 10.70 -6.19 1.65
CA SER A 298 10.90 -6.19 3.11
C SER A 298 12.01 -5.23 3.56
N SER A 299 13.09 -5.10 2.76
CA SER A 299 14.14 -4.10 2.99
C SER A 299 13.61 -2.67 2.84
N ALA A 300 12.70 -2.45 1.88
CA ALA A 300 12.07 -1.16 1.69
C ALA A 300 11.19 -0.78 2.90
N THR A 301 10.46 -1.72 3.48
CA THR A 301 9.70 -1.50 4.73
C THR A 301 10.61 -1.08 5.88
N VAL A 302 11.76 -1.73 6.07
CA VAL A 302 12.75 -1.33 7.08
C VAL A 302 13.27 0.08 6.81
N VAL A 303 13.62 0.40 5.56
CA VAL A 303 14.07 1.74 5.16
C VAL A 303 12.99 2.77 5.40
N GLY A 304 11.73 2.47 5.08
CA GLY A 304 10.58 3.36 5.33
C GLY A 304 10.45 3.72 6.80
N ALA A 305 10.46 2.73 7.70
CA ALA A 305 10.40 2.94 9.13
C ALA A 305 11.58 3.78 9.64
N LEU A 306 12.80 3.52 9.17
CA LEU A 306 14.00 4.29 9.52
C LEU A 306 13.98 5.71 8.97
N ALA A 307 13.38 5.93 7.80
CA ALA A 307 13.23 7.26 7.23
C ALA A 307 12.14 8.10 7.92
N GLY A 308 11.23 7.48 8.68
CA GLY A 308 10.13 8.14 9.38
C GLY A 308 8.81 8.10 8.60
N THR A 309 8.54 7.01 7.86
CA THR A 309 7.25 6.73 7.22
C THR A 309 6.79 5.30 7.53
N SER A 310 5.57 4.96 7.13
CA SER A 310 5.03 3.60 7.32
C SER A 310 5.71 2.56 6.43
N ASN A 311 5.19 1.32 6.41
CA ASN A 311 5.70 0.25 5.56
C ASN A 311 5.73 0.67 4.08
N THR A 312 6.75 0.18 3.37
CA THR A 312 6.97 0.47 1.94
C THR A 312 6.87 -0.83 1.18
N THR A 313 5.92 -0.93 0.26
CA THR A 313 5.53 -2.18 -0.41
C THR A 313 5.50 -2.05 -1.92
N SER A 314 5.46 -3.18 -2.62
CA SER A 314 5.35 -3.26 -4.08
C SER A 314 3.98 -2.82 -4.57
N TYR A 315 3.95 -1.93 -5.57
CA TYR A 315 2.71 -1.34 -6.10
C TYR A 315 2.20 -2.06 -7.33
N ILE A 316 0.92 -2.46 -7.30
CA ILE A 316 0.22 -3.08 -8.43
C ILE A 316 0.08 -2.13 -9.64
N GLU A 317 0.12 -0.82 -9.40
CA GLU A 317 0.16 0.25 -10.40
C GLU A 317 1.35 0.12 -11.35
N SER A 318 2.41 -0.60 -10.97
CA SER A 318 3.52 -0.98 -11.85
C SER A 318 3.04 -1.73 -13.10
N GLY A 319 1.88 -2.36 -13.01
CA GLY A 319 1.18 -2.96 -14.16
C GLY A 319 0.88 -1.97 -15.29
N ALA A 320 0.82 -0.66 -15.03
CA ALA A 320 0.66 0.36 -16.07
C ALA A 320 1.90 0.40 -16.99
N GLY A 321 3.09 0.52 -16.41
CA GLY A 321 4.34 0.51 -17.19
C GLY A 321 4.59 -0.84 -17.87
N ILE A 322 4.21 -1.95 -17.23
CA ILE A 322 4.32 -3.28 -17.83
C ILE A 322 3.46 -3.40 -19.09
N LYS A 323 2.26 -2.81 -19.10
CA LYS A 323 1.39 -2.73 -20.30
C LYS A 323 2.02 -1.90 -21.42
N GLU A 324 2.80 -0.88 -21.07
CA GLU A 324 3.57 -0.09 -22.04
C GLU A 324 4.86 -0.80 -22.51
N GLY A 325 5.13 -2.00 -22.03
CA GLY A 325 6.26 -2.83 -22.46
C GLY A 325 7.46 -2.84 -21.53
N GLY A 326 7.36 -2.30 -20.31
CA GLY A 326 8.38 -2.41 -19.27
C GLY A 326 8.58 -3.87 -18.86
N ARG A 327 9.84 -4.32 -18.80
CA ARG A 327 10.19 -5.73 -18.53
C ARG A 327 11.33 -5.88 -17.54
N THR A 328 12.10 -4.83 -17.30
CA THR A 328 13.34 -4.89 -16.54
C THR A 328 13.36 -3.88 -15.39
N GLY A 329 14.35 -4.01 -14.53
CA GLY A 329 14.58 -3.05 -13.44
C GLY A 329 14.87 -1.61 -13.91
N LEU A 330 15.15 -1.38 -15.20
CA LEU A 330 15.33 -0.03 -15.73
C LEU A 330 14.03 0.77 -15.63
N THR A 331 12.87 0.14 -15.83
CA THR A 331 11.56 0.74 -15.55
C THR A 331 11.47 1.24 -14.11
N ALA A 332 11.82 0.40 -13.14
CA ALA A 332 11.80 0.78 -11.71
C ALA A 332 12.80 1.90 -11.41
N VAL A 333 14.03 1.83 -11.92
CA VAL A 333 15.03 2.90 -11.73
C VAL A 333 14.53 4.23 -12.28
N THR A 334 13.81 4.21 -13.41
CA THR A 334 13.20 5.42 -13.97
C THR A 334 12.18 6.02 -13.01
N VAL A 335 11.34 5.18 -12.39
CA VAL A 335 10.38 5.63 -11.37
C VAL A 335 11.10 6.24 -10.17
N ALA A 336 12.16 5.60 -9.68
CA ALA A 336 12.94 6.10 -8.56
C ALA A 336 13.53 7.48 -8.83
N VAL A 337 14.06 7.73 -10.03
CA VAL A 337 14.58 9.04 -10.45
C VAL A 337 13.46 10.09 -10.47
N LEU A 338 12.29 9.75 -10.97
CA LEU A 338 11.13 10.66 -11.00
C LEU A 338 10.62 10.97 -9.58
N PHE A 339 10.58 9.97 -8.67
CA PHE A 339 10.29 10.23 -7.26
C PHE A 339 11.33 11.12 -6.61
N ALA A 340 12.62 10.91 -6.87
CA ALA A 340 13.68 11.78 -6.34
C ALA A 340 13.50 13.24 -6.80
N ALA A 341 13.07 13.48 -8.03
CA ALA A 341 12.74 14.81 -8.50
C ALA A 341 11.58 15.46 -7.73
N CYS A 342 10.65 14.69 -7.18
CA CYS A 342 9.55 15.19 -6.38
C CYS A 342 10.00 15.78 -5.03
N LEU A 343 11.23 15.52 -4.54
CA LEU A 343 11.72 16.09 -3.26
C LEU A 343 11.59 17.63 -3.20
N PHE A 344 11.65 18.29 -4.32
CA PHE A 344 11.53 19.74 -4.40
C PHE A 344 10.08 20.24 -4.45
N LEU A 345 9.09 19.34 -4.57
CA LEU A 345 7.66 19.67 -4.71
C LEU A 345 6.89 19.68 -3.38
N ALA A 346 7.58 19.69 -2.25
CA ALA A 346 6.94 19.71 -0.93
C ALA A 346 5.94 20.87 -0.74
N PRO A 347 6.24 22.12 -1.13
CA PRO A 347 5.27 23.22 -1.00
C PRO A 347 3.99 22.99 -1.82
N LEU A 348 4.13 22.42 -3.02
CA LEU A 348 2.98 22.06 -3.87
C LEU A 348 2.14 20.98 -3.18
N ALA A 349 2.77 19.92 -2.69
CA ALA A 349 2.09 18.82 -2.02
C ALA A 349 1.36 19.29 -0.75
N GLN A 350 1.99 20.18 0.03
CA GLN A 350 1.42 20.76 1.25
C GLN A 350 0.21 21.68 0.98
N SER A 351 0.14 22.23 -0.23
CA SER A 351 -0.98 23.09 -0.64
C SER A 351 -2.23 22.31 -1.05
N VAL A 352 -2.16 20.99 -1.12
CA VAL A 352 -3.30 20.13 -1.51
C VAL A 352 -4.19 19.88 -0.31
N PRO A 353 -5.46 20.33 -0.34
CA PRO A 353 -6.37 20.13 0.79
C PRO A 353 -6.82 18.67 0.94
N ALA A 354 -7.19 18.27 2.16
CA ALA A 354 -7.62 16.90 2.48
C ALA A 354 -8.81 16.43 1.63
N PHE A 355 -9.78 17.31 1.33
CA PHE A 355 -10.92 16.97 0.49
C PHE A 355 -10.55 16.72 -0.99
N ALA A 356 -9.36 17.15 -1.44
CA ALA A 356 -8.86 16.83 -2.77
C ALA A 356 -8.17 15.44 -2.81
N THR A 357 -7.60 14.99 -1.70
CA THR A 357 -6.98 13.65 -1.59
C THR A 357 -7.98 12.56 -1.19
N ALA A 358 -9.03 12.91 -0.47
CA ALA A 358 -10.05 11.98 0.01
C ALA A 358 -10.70 11.12 -1.11
N PRO A 359 -11.05 11.67 -2.29
CA PRO A 359 -11.56 10.88 -3.40
C PRO A 359 -10.60 9.78 -3.87
N ALA A 360 -9.29 9.98 -3.74
CA ALA A 360 -8.30 8.99 -4.11
C ALA A 360 -8.40 7.74 -3.21
N LEU A 361 -8.59 7.92 -1.90
CA LEU A 361 -8.80 6.81 -0.96
C LEU A 361 -10.04 6.00 -1.31
N ILE A 362 -11.16 6.70 -1.59
CA ILE A 362 -12.42 6.07 -1.99
C ILE A 362 -12.24 5.33 -3.32
N PHE A 363 -11.54 5.93 -4.27
CA PHE A 363 -11.31 5.34 -5.58
C PHE A 363 -10.43 4.08 -5.48
N ILE A 364 -9.35 4.12 -4.70
CA ILE A 364 -8.48 2.97 -4.45
C ILE A 364 -9.24 1.85 -3.74
N ALA A 365 -10.12 2.18 -2.80
CA ALA A 365 -10.99 1.19 -2.15
C ALA A 365 -11.77 0.35 -3.15
N THR A 366 -12.22 0.94 -4.27
CA THR A 366 -12.95 0.20 -5.32
C THR A 366 -12.10 -0.87 -5.99
N TYR A 367 -10.78 -0.68 -6.08
CA TYR A 367 -9.88 -1.72 -6.62
C TYR A 367 -9.78 -2.93 -5.69
N PHE A 368 -9.70 -2.71 -4.39
CA PHE A 368 -9.69 -3.78 -3.40
C PHE A 368 -11.01 -4.57 -3.41
N LEU A 369 -12.15 -3.88 -3.53
CA LEU A 369 -13.47 -4.51 -3.58
C LEU A 369 -13.68 -5.35 -4.84
N ARG A 370 -12.99 -5.06 -5.93
CA ARG A 370 -13.15 -5.78 -7.20
C ARG A 370 -12.92 -7.30 -7.08
N ASN A 371 -12.08 -7.71 -6.16
CA ASN A 371 -11.68 -9.10 -5.99
C ASN A 371 -12.69 -9.93 -5.18
N ILE A 372 -13.71 -9.32 -4.57
CA ILE A 372 -14.76 -10.01 -3.81
C ILE A 372 -15.50 -11.06 -4.66
N LYS A 373 -15.65 -10.82 -5.97
CA LYS A 373 -16.28 -11.74 -6.92
C LYS A 373 -15.62 -13.12 -6.96
N ASP A 374 -14.35 -13.23 -6.58
CA ASP A 374 -13.55 -14.45 -6.65
C ASP A 374 -13.61 -15.26 -5.33
N ILE A 375 -14.39 -14.80 -4.34
CA ILE A 375 -14.77 -15.57 -3.14
C ILE A 375 -15.79 -16.61 -3.57
N ASP A 376 -15.68 -17.81 -2.99
CA ASP A 376 -16.70 -18.87 -3.15
C ASP A 376 -17.91 -18.53 -2.30
N TRP A 377 -18.93 -17.93 -2.91
CA TRP A 377 -20.18 -17.52 -2.25
C TRP A 377 -21.17 -18.66 -2.04
N ASP A 378 -20.92 -19.84 -2.59
CA ASP A 378 -21.74 -21.04 -2.39
C ASP A 378 -21.32 -21.81 -1.14
N ASP A 379 -20.09 -21.62 -0.66
CA ASP A 379 -19.59 -22.25 0.57
C ASP A 379 -19.58 -21.28 1.77
N VAL A 380 -20.55 -21.46 2.67
CA VAL A 380 -20.68 -20.68 3.91
C VAL A 380 -19.38 -20.66 4.73
N SER A 381 -18.62 -21.78 4.72
CA SER A 381 -17.37 -21.87 5.48
C SER A 381 -16.21 -21.08 4.86
N GLU A 382 -16.38 -20.59 3.64
CA GLU A 382 -15.42 -19.70 2.94
C GLU A 382 -15.87 -18.24 3.01
N TYR A 383 -17.13 -17.93 2.60
CA TYR A 383 -17.53 -16.53 2.49
C TYR A 383 -17.84 -15.86 3.83
N VAL A 384 -18.37 -16.56 4.82
CA VAL A 384 -18.71 -15.92 6.12
C VAL A 384 -17.48 -15.39 6.84
N PRO A 385 -16.38 -16.15 7.00
CA PRO A 385 -15.15 -15.61 7.60
C PRO A 385 -14.55 -14.45 6.81
N ALA A 386 -14.56 -14.54 5.47
CA ALA A 386 -14.07 -13.50 4.58
C ALA A 386 -14.90 -12.21 4.72
N ALA A 387 -16.22 -12.32 4.77
CA ALA A 387 -17.13 -11.19 4.97
C ALA A 387 -16.97 -10.57 6.36
N LEU A 388 -16.81 -11.40 7.42
CA LEU A 388 -16.55 -10.89 8.76
C LEU A 388 -15.24 -10.11 8.82
N ALA A 389 -14.16 -10.63 8.23
CA ALA A 389 -12.92 -9.89 8.14
C ALA A 389 -13.11 -8.53 7.46
N ALA A 390 -13.83 -8.52 6.33
CA ALA A 390 -14.06 -7.29 5.56
C ALA A 390 -14.92 -6.26 6.31
N ILE A 391 -15.95 -6.70 7.03
CA ILE A 391 -16.89 -5.80 7.73
C ILE A 391 -16.29 -5.24 9.02
N ILE A 392 -15.56 -6.06 9.77
CA ILE A 392 -15.03 -5.65 11.07
C ILE A 392 -13.96 -4.58 10.95
N MET A 393 -13.10 -4.63 9.93
CA MET A 393 -12.02 -3.65 9.74
C MET A 393 -12.48 -2.19 9.77
N PRO A 394 -13.42 -1.75 8.92
CA PRO A 394 -13.90 -0.37 8.94
C PRO A 394 -14.70 -0.03 10.20
N LEU A 395 -15.45 -0.96 10.76
CA LEU A 395 -16.32 -0.70 11.92
C LEU A 395 -15.54 -0.60 13.23
N THR A 396 -14.39 -1.25 13.34
CA THR A 396 -13.52 -1.18 14.53
C THR A 396 -12.33 -0.26 14.33
N PHE A 397 -12.19 0.36 13.15
CA PHE A 397 -10.98 1.08 12.74
C PHE A 397 -9.70 0.26 12.97
N SER A 398 -9.77 -1.08 12.80
CA SER A 398 -8.63 -1.96 13.04
C SER A 398 -8.56 -3.10 12.04
N ILE A 399 -7.48 -3.11 11.26
CA ILE A 399 -7.15 -4.22 10.35
C ILE A 399 -6.86 -5.50 11.17
N ALA A 400 -6.17 -5.35 12.31
CA ALA A 400 -5.83 -6.48 13.18
C ALA A 400 -7.06 -7.23 13.69
N TYR A 401 -8.09 -6.53 14.14
CA TYR A 401 -9.34 -7.17 14.59
C TYR A 401 -10.07 -7.87 13.45
N GLY A 402 -10.10 -7.29 12.25
CA GLY A 402 -10.71 -7.95 11.11
C GLY A 402 -9.99 -9.25 10.73
N ILE A 403 -8.65 -9.24 10.68
CA ILE A 403 -7.85 -10.45 10.46
C ILE A 403 -8.13 -11.49 11.53
N ALA A 404 -8.12 -11.08 12.79
CA ALA A 404 -8.27 -11.98 13.92
C ALA A 404 -9.65 -12.67 13.94
N ILE A 405 -10.74 -11.89 13.79
CA ILE A 405 -12.10 -12.45 13.72
C ILE A 405 -12.25 -13.35 12.49
N GLY A 406 -11.68 -12.94 11.34
CA GLY A 406 -11.71 -13.74 10.13
C GLY A 406 -11.09 -15.13 10.32
N PHE A 407 -9.86 -15.23 10.84
CA PHE A 407 -9.19 -16.52 11.03
C PHE A 407 -9.83 -17.37 12.13
N VAL A 408 -10.23 -16.77 13.25
CA VAL A 408 -10.93 -17.51 14.32
C VAL A 408 -12.24 -18.08 13.79
N SER A 409 -13.07 -17.28 13.12
CA SER A 409 -14.32 -17.75 12.55
C SER A 409 -14.10 -18.80 11.44
N TYR A 410 -13.08 -18.63 10.59
CA TYR A 410 -12.73 -19.61 9.55
C TYR A 410 -12.46 -21.00 10.14
N VAL A 411 -11.60 -21.07 11.15
CA VAL A 411 -11.24 -22.34 11.79
C VAL A 411 -12.43 -22.95 12.53
N LEU A 412 -13.18 -22.15 13.31
CA LEU A 412 -14.33 -22.63 14.05
C LEU A 412 -15.45 -23.13 13.14
N ILE A 413 -15.82 -22.37 12.11
CA ILE A 413 -16.89 -22.77 11.18
C ILE A 413 -16.51 -24.06 10.47
N LYS A 414 -15.28 -24.17 9.93
CA LYS A 414 -14.84 -25.41 9.26
C LYS A 414 -14.76 -26.60 10.19
N ALA A 415 -14.26 -26.43 11.40
CA ALA A 415 -14.18 -27.50 12.38
C ALA A 415 -15.57 -28.02 12.75
N LEU A 416 -16.53 -27.13 13.07
CA LEU A 416 -17.87 -27.46 13.50
C LEU A 416 -18.76 -27.95 12.34
N SER A 417 -18.48 -27.54 11.11
CA SER A 417 -19.22 -27.99 9.90
C SER A 417 -18.73 -29.34 9.35
N GLY A 418 -17.85 -30.05 10.05
CA GLY A 418 -17.32 -31.34 9.59
C GLY A 418 -16.24 -31.22 8.50
N LYS A 419 -15.82 -29.99 8.14
CA LYS A 419 -14.76 -29.71 7.17
C LYS A 419 -13.38 -29.56 7.82
N GLY A 420 -13.18 -30.01 9.06
CA GLY A 420 -11.94 -29.88 9.81
C GLY A 420 -10.70 -30.47 9.10
N ARG A 421 -10.89 -31.48 8.24
CA ARG A 421 -9.82 -32.10 7.44
C ARG A 421 -9.27 -31.16 6.36
N SER A 422 -9.99 -30.10 5.97
CA SER A 422 -9.51 -29.10 5.02
C SER A 422 -8.69 -27.99 5.67
N LEU A 423 -8.60 -27.96 7.00
CA LEU A 423 -7.80 -27.01 7.73
C LEU A 423 -6.31 -27.40 7.65
N ASN A 424 -5.48 -26.43 7.34
CA ASN A 424 -4.02 -26.58 7.39
C ASN A 424 -3.45 -26.00 8.71
N TYR A 425 -2.23 -26.43 9.07
CA TYR A 425 -1.60 -26.01 10.33
C TYR A 425 -1.36 -24.48 10.39
N ALA A 426 -1.17 -23.81 9.27
CA ALA A 426 -0.97 -22.36 9.25
C ALA A 426 -2.26 -21.61 9.60
N SER A 427 -3.41 -21.99 9.02
CA SER A 427 -4.68 -21.35 9.36
C SER A 427 -5.08 -21.59 10.83
N ILE A 428 -4.79 -22.77 11.37
CA ILE A 428 -4.98 -23.07 12.81
C ILE A 428 -4.03 -22.21 13.66
N GLY A 429 -2.75 -22.15 13.30
CA GLY A 429 -1.77 -21.31 14.01
C GLY A 429 -2.15 -19.84 14.01
N LEU A 430 -2.59 -19.30 12.86
CA LEU A 430 -3.08 -17.93 12.74
C LEU A 430 -4.33 -17.69 13.60
N ALA A 431 -5.26 -18.63 13.63
CA ALA A 431 -6.45 -18.53 14.50
C ALA A 431 -6.08 -18.54 15.99
N VAL A 432 -5.11 -19.38 16.41
CA VAL A 432 -4.62 -19.41 17.80
C VAL A 432 -3.95 -18.09 18.17
N VAL A 433 -3.04 -17.56 17.32
CA VAL A 433 -2.41 -16.26 17.54
C VAL A 433 -3.45 -15.15 17.62
N SER A 434 -4.46 -15.18 16.74
CA SER A 434 -5.57 -14.23 16.71
C SER A 434 -6.43 -14.31 17.99
N ALA A 435 -6.72 -15.51 18.48
CA ALA A 435 -7.47 -15.70 19.74
C ALA A 435 -6.67 -15.17 20.93
N LEU A 436 -5.36 -15.43 20.98
CA LEU A 436 -4.48 -14.87 22.02
C LEU A 436 -4.44 -13.35 21.97
N PHE A 437 -4.38 -12.77 20.77
CA PHE A 437 -4.44 -11.31 20.58
C PHE A 437 -5.73 -10.73 21.21
N PHE A 438 -6.90 -11.34 21.00
CA PHE A 438 -8.15 -10.89 21.62
C PHE A 438 -8.10 -10.96 23.15
N VAL A 439 -7.62 -12.08 23.71
CA VAL A 439 -7.54 -12.24 25.17
C VAL A 439 -6.68 -11.16 25.80
N VAL A 440 -5.62 -10.77 25.14
CA VAL A 440 -4.72 -9.72 25.62
C VAL A 440 -5.32 -8.33 25.44
N SER A 441 -5.88 -8.03 24.25
CA SER A 441 -6.49 -6.71 23.97
C SER A 441 -7.68 -6.37 24.87
N VAL A 442 -8.38 -7.38 25.40
CA VAL A 442 -9.50 -7.15 26.34
C VAL A 442 -8.99 -6.88 27.76
N ASN A 443 -7.77 -7.28 28.09
CA ASN A 443 -7.18 -7.13 29.43
C ASN A 443 -6.17 -5.98 29.54
N SER A 444 -5.89 -5.27 28.45
CA SER A 444 -5.08 -4.05 28.37
C SER A 444 -5.96 -2.81 28.31
#